data_27323eefef89655ba54be719dc531c99
#
_entry.id   27323eefef89655ba54be719dc531c99
#
_cell.length_a   1.000
_cell.length_b   1.000
_cell.length_c   1.000
_cell.angle_alpha   90.00
_cell.angle_beta   90.00
_cell.angle_gamma   90.00
#
_symmetry.space_group_name_H-M   'P 1'
#
loop_
_entity.id
_entity.type
_entity.pdbx_description
1 polymer ?
#
loop_
_entity_poly.entity_id
_entity_poly.type
_entity_poly.pdbx_seq_one_letter_code
_entity_poly.pdbx_strand_id
1 'polypeptide(L)'
;MGWQDARLKARQATRSLTSAAQSGAKAGASAGRGASRVVQRMTRASGAGRTGLSNLIELNAAASAGDAFVAVALAGTLFFSASVSQARSQVALALLVTMAPFAVLAPMIGPMLDKVQQGRRYILAGTLLARGLLCWGMAGAVLYHDSVDLLPAAFGVLLLQKAFGVTRSAVTPRLLPREITLVSANARAGLAALVATTLAALVAAGIDYAFGGGHGGAAWVLRIGTLVYLAATGMCFRVPDRVDLPPPAPQPPVPSQPIPAAPPPGQPRQTLPLTTPPAGAPPVEGNGSGPATGRTRWRTLRQLGPVVGEAMRANATLRAFSGFMVFFLAFLLRIVHFPGVSDKAALAGMIAAAGVGGLLGSLLGSALRTRQPYLITFGMLAAATVITALCAVFFGLAAALLVALVAAFGQVLGKLALDSTVQQEVGEEIRTSAFAASETLHQLAWVAGGLAGLLMSLTNSGVIGLAVAASGLAISFVVLLLRRRQRIMSARRRAARPARPAQG
;
A
#
# COMPACT_ATOMS: atom_id res chain seq x y z
N MET A 1 52.10 -24.44 -28.19
CA MET A 1 51.53 -24.96 -26.90
C MET A 1 50.49 -24.07 -26.22
N GLY A 2 50.18 -22.85 -26.72
CA GLY A 2 49.29 -21.91 -26.02
C GLY A 2 47.77 -21.91 -26.38
N TRP A 3 47.41 -22.45 -27.57
CA TRP A 3 46.02 -22.37 -28.05
C TRP A 3 45.09 -23.46 -27.48
N GLN A 4 45.63 -24.62 -27.15
CA GLN A 4 44.86 -25.70 -26.54
C GLN A 4 44.57 -25.40 -25.05
N ASP A 5 45.54 -24.83 -24.33
CA ASP A 5 45.37 -24.43 -22.94
C ASP A 5 44.36 -23.29 -22.75
N ALA A 6 44.32 -22.33 -23.68
CA ALA A 6 43.33 -21.26 -23.67
C ALA A 6 41.89 -21.80 -23.91
N ARG A 7 41.73 -22.80 -24.81
CA ARG A 7 40.44 -23.46 -25.05
C ARG A 7 39.96 -24.31 -23.87
N LEU A 8 40.87 -24.98 -23.18
CA LEU A 8 40.55 -25.76 -21.99
C LEU A 8 40.14 -24.87 -20.81
N LYS A 9 40.87 -23.76 -20.59
CA LYS A 9 40.51 -22.73 -19.56
C LYS A 9 39.17 -22.08 -19.89
N ALA A 10 38.87 -21.72 -21.13
CA ALA A 10 37.59 -21.16 -21.54
C ALA A 10 36.44 -22.17 -21.34
N ARG A 11 36.64 -23.47 -21.65
CA ARG A 11 35.64 -24.51 -21.40
C ARG A 11 35.43 -24.79 -19.90
N GLN A 12 36.47 -24.70 -19.08
CA GLN A 12 36.34 -24.83 -17.63
C GLN A 12 35.60 -23.62 -17.04
N ALA A 13 35.91 -22.42 -17.46
CA ALA A 13 35.22 -21.18 -17.03
C ALA A 13 33.73 -21.22 -17.43
N THR A 14 33.40 -21.67 -18.66
CA THR A 14 31.99 -21.83 -19.09
C THR A 14 31.26 -22.88 -18.27
N ARG A 15 31.91 -24.02 -17.96
CA ARG A 15 31.30 -25.05 -17.11
C ARG A 15 31.08 -24.59 -15.66
N SER A 16 32.03 -23.87 -15.08
CA SER A 16 31.87 -23.32 -13.73
C SER A 16 30.79 -22.23 -13.67
N LEU A 17 30.65 -21.40 -14.70
CA LEU A 17 29.56 -20.39 -14.79
C LEU A 17 28.20 -21.06 -15.00
N THR A 18 28.09 -22.09 -15.83
CA THR A 18 26.82 -22.82 -16.00
C THR A 18 26.43 -23.61 -14.76
N SER A 19 27.38 -24.20 -14.03
CA SER A 19 27.10 -24.93 -12.79
C SER A 19 26.70 -23.97 -11.66
N ALA A 20 27.35 -22.79 -11.56
CA ALA A 20 26.98 -21.75 -10.60
C ALA A 20 25.59 -21.15 -10.91
N ALA A 21 25.28 -20.91 -12.18
CA ALA A 21 23.97 -20.45 -12.62
C ALA A 21 22.87 -21.49 -12.34
N GLN A 22 23.16 -22.80 -12.59
CA GLN A 22 22.22 -23.87 -12.27
C GLN A 22 22.02 -24.07 -10.78
N SER A 23 23.08 -23.94 -9.99
CA SER A 23 23.00 -24.02 -8.52
C SER A 23 22.20 -22.83 -7.94
N GLY A 24 22.45 -21.62 -8.44
CA GLY A 24 21.69 -20.41 -8.10
C GLY A 24 20.21 -20.52 -8.48
N ALA A 25 19.91 -21.03 -9.68
CA ALA A 25 18.55 -21.26 -10.15
C ALA A 25 17.83 -22.34 -9.32
N LYS A 26 18.51 -23.43 -8.94
CA LYS A 26 17.95 -24.48 -8.06
C LYS A 26 17.72 -23.96 -6.65
N ALA A 27 18.65 -23.20 -6.08
CA ALA A 27 18.52 -22.56 -4.76
C ALA A 27 17.39 -21.53 -4.77
N GLY A 28 17.29 -20.69 -5.80
CA GLY A 28 16.19 -19.74 -5.98
C GLY A 28 14.83 -20.44 -6.13
N ALA A 29 14.75 -21.53 -6.91
CA ALA A 29 13.53 -22.30 -7.08
C ALA A 29 13.12 -23.05 -5.80
N SER A 30 14.07 -23.51 -4.98
CA SER A 30 13.76 -24.16 -3.68
C SER A 30 13.32 -23.15 -2.64
N ALA A 31 13.98 -21.99 -2.55
CA ALA A 31 13.59 -20.88 -1.70
C ALA A 31 12.21 -20.33 -2.10
N GLY A 32 11.94 -20.16 -3.40
CA GLY A 32 10.64 -19.74 -3.93
C GLY A 32 9.52 -20.74 -3.59
N ARG A 33 9.77 -22.04 -3.70
CA ARG A 33 8.81 -23.09 -3.30
C ARG A 33 8.58 -23.14 -1.79
N GLY A 34 9.61 -22.88 -0.98
CA GLY A 34 9.48 -22.74 0.47
C GLY A 34 8.63 -21.55 0.85
N ALA A 35 8.94 -20.37 0.31
CA ALA A 35 8.20 -19.14 0.51
C ALA A 35 6.74 -19.25 0.06
N SER A 36 6.47 -19.84 -1.12
CA SER A 36 5.11 -20.04 -1.62
C SER A 36 4.27 -20.94 -0.72
N ARG A 37 4.85 -22.03 -0.17
CA ARG A 37 4.14 -22.91 0.79
C ARG A 37 3.81 -22.20 2.10
N VAL A 38 4.72 -21.39 2.62
CA VAL A 38 4.47 -20.59 3.85
C VAL A 38 3.37 -19.57 3.58
N VAL A 39 3.46 -18.83 2.47
CA VAL A 39 2.42 -17.88 2.06
C VAL A 39 1.08 -18.58 1.88
N GLN A 40 1.03 -19.72 1.18
CA GLN A 40 -0.21 -20.48 0.99
C GLN A 40 -0.81 -20.98 2.31
N ARG A 41 0.00 -21.44 3.26
CA ARG A 41 -0.48 -21.83 4.59
C ARG A 41 -1.06 -20.62 5.34
N MET A 42 -0.39 -19.48 5.32
CA MET A 42 -0.86 -18.26 5.98
C MET A 42 -2.11 -17.68 5.30
N THR A 43 -2.20 -17.73 3.98
CA THR A 43 -3.35 -17.18 3.23
C THR A 43 -4.60 -18.04 3.34
N ARG A 44 -4.46 -19.37 3.48
CA ARG A 44 -5.59 -20.32 3.60
C ARG A 44 -6.05 -20.58 5.03
N ALA A 45 -5.29 -20.12 6.03
CA ALA A 45 -5.62 -20.30 7.43
C ALA A 45 -6.93 -19.58 7.82
N SER A 46 -7.61 -20.10 8.85
CA SER A 46 -8.80 -19.49 9.45
C SER A 46 -9.99 -19.31 8.47
N GLY A 47 -10.27 -20.31 7.62
CA GLY A 47 -11.43 -20.27 6.73
C GLY A 47 -11.28 -19.46 5.44
N ALA A 48 -10.18 -18.73 5.24
CA ALA A 48 -9.96 -17.90 4.06
C ALA A 48 -10.00 -18.67 2.72
N GLY A 49 -9.63 -19.96 2.74
CA GLY A 49 -9.73 -20.84 1.55
C GLY A 49 -11.18 -21.14 1.15
N ARG A 50 -12.10 -21.24 2.10
CA ARG A 50 -13.53 -21.52 1.86
C ARG A 50 -14.29 -20.32 1.32
N THR A 51 -13.90 -19.12 1.72
CA THR A 51 -14.58 -17.89 1.32
C THR A 51 -14.04 -17.28 0.02
N GLY A 52 -12.92 -17.79 -0.54
CA GLY A 52 -12.26 -17.22 -1.70
C GLY A 52 -11.35 -16.01 -1.39
N LEU A 53 -11.22 -15.63 -0.12
CA LEU A 53 -10.29 -14.58 0.31
C LEU A 53 -8.84 -14.94 -0.05
N SER A 54 -8.45 -16.23 0.07
CA SER A 54 -7.12 -16.69 -0.34
C SER A 54 -6.84 -16.44 -1.82
N ASN A 55 -7.83 -16.65 -2.70
CA ASN A 55 -7.69 -16.41 -4.14
C ASN A 55 -7.45 -14.91 -4.42
N LEU A 56 -8.15 -14.03 -3.69
CA LEU A 56 -7.95 -12.58 -3.80
C LEU A 56 -6.56 -12.15 -3.28
N ILE A 57 -6.06 -12.77 -2.22
CA ILE A 57 -4.71 -12.50 -1.69
C ILE A 57 -3.65 -12.99 -2.67
N GLU A 58 -3.80 -14.19 -3.23
CA GLU A 58 -2.90 -14.74 -4.25
C GLU A 58 -2.89 -13.88 -5.52
N LEU A 59 -4.07 -13.42 -5.96
CA LEU A 59 -4.23 -12.47 -7.07
C LEU A 59 -3.49 -11.14 -6.81
N ASN A 60 -3.64 -10.59 -5.61
CA ASN A 60 -2.93 -9.36 -5.22
C ASN A 60 -1.41 -9.56 -5.23
N ALA A 61 -0.93 -10.71 -4.77
CA ALA A 61 0.49 -11.06 -4.80
C ALA A 61 1.03 -11.16 -6.24
N ALA A 62 0.27 -11.81 -7.14
CA ALA A 62 0.63 -11.92 -8.56
C ALA A 62 0.64 -10.54 -9.27
N ALA A 63 -0.35 -9.69 -8.99
CA ALA A 63 -0.39 -8.32 -9.49
C ALA A 63 0.84 -7.51 -9.02
N SER A 64 1.18 -7.63 -7.73
CA SER A 64 2.35 -6.94 -7.14
C SER A 64 3.68 -7.47 -7.69
N ALA A 65 3.74 -8.76 -8.05
CA ALA A 65 4.90 -9.30 -8.76
C ALA A 65 5.05 -8.66 -10.15
N GLY A 66 3.98 -8.52 -10.92
CA GLY A 66 4.00 -7.81 -12.20
C GLY A 66 4.46 -6.36 -12.06
N ASP A 67 3.99 -5.66 -11.02
CA ASP A 67 4.41 -4.29 -10.72
C ASP A 67 5.92 -4.19 -10.42
N ALA A 68 6.51 -5.22 -9.79
CA ALA A 68 7.94 -5.28 -9.54
C ALA A 68 8.76 -5.41 -10.84
N PHE A 69 8.29 -6.20 -11.82
CA PHE A 69 8.94 -6.29 -13.13
C PHE A 69 8.96 -4.93 -13.84
N VAL A 70 7.83 -4.20 -13.83
CA VAL A 70 7.76 -2.85 -14.40
C VAL A 70 8.72 -1.91 -13.67
N ALA A 71 8.73 -1.91 -12.34
CA ALA A 71 9.58 -1.04 -11.54
C ALA A 71 11.07 -1.28 -11.81
N VAL A 72 11.51 -2.55 -11.90
CA VAL A 72 12.92 -2.90 -12.19
C VAL A 72 13.31 -2.45 -13.60
N ALA A 73 12.46 -2.69 -14.60
CA ALA A 73 12.73 -2.27 -15.98
C ALA A 73 12.82 -0.74 -16.11
N LEU A 74 11.89 0.00 -15.52
CA LEU A 74 11.92 1.47 -15.55
C LEU A 74 13.10 2.04 -14.75
N ALA A 75 13.46 1.44 -13.61
CA ALA A 75 14.64 1.84 -12.87
C ALA A 75 15.91 1.64 -13.70
N GLY A 76 16.03 0.53 -14.41
CA GLY A 76 17.17 0.23 -15.30
C GLY A 76 17.29 1.24 -16.43
N THR A 77 16.19 1.58 -17.09
CA THR A 77 16.20 2.45 -18.27
C THR A 77 16.21 3.94 -17.95
N LEU A 78 15.39 4.39 -17.00
CA LEU A 78 15.24 5.82 -16.71
C LEU A 78 16.21 6.32 -15.65
N PHE A 79 16.53 5.49 -14.65
CA PHE A 79 17.33 5.93 -13.51
C PHE A 79 18.83 5.67 -13.70
N PHE A 80 19.22 4.51 -14.24
CA PHE A 80 20.63 4.13 -14.34
C PHE A 80 21.29 4.51 -15.67
N SER A 81 20.53 4.68 -16.76
CA SER A 81 21.06 5.04 -18.07
C SER A 81 21.23 6.56 -18.28
N ALA A 82 20.44 7.37 -17.57
CA ALA A 82 20.48 8.82 -17.68
C ALA A 82 21.56 9.44 -16.78
N SER A 83 22.07 10.64 -17.15
CA SER A 83 22.88 11.46 -16.26
C SER A 83 22.09 11.81 -14.99
N VAL A 84 22.79 12.13 -13.88
CA VAL A 84 22.11 12.42 -12.61
C VAL A 84 21.13 13.59 -12.72
N SER A 85 21.47 14.63 -13.48
CA SER A 85 20.59 15.78 -13.71
C SER A 85 19.35 15.43 -14.52
N GLN A 86 19.51 14.66 -15.61
CA GLN A 86 18.40 14.19 -16.43
C GLN A 86 17.49 13.22 -15.64
N ALA A 87 18.08 12.30 -14.87
CA ALA A 87 17.31 11.39 -14.02
C ALA A 87 16.48 12.15 -12.97
N ARG A 88 17.01 13.25 -12.39
CA ARG A 88 16.26 14.09 -11.44
C ARG A 88 15.03 14.74 -12.08
N SER A 89 15.19 15.35 -13.26
CA SER A 89 14.07 15.99 -13.96
C SER A 89 13.01 14.99 -14.41
N GLN A 90 13.41 13.83 -14.92
CA GLN A 90 12.50 12.75 -15.30
C GLN A 90 11.74 12.19 -14.09
N VAL A 91 12.42 11.98 -12.97
CA VAL A 91 11.78 11.52 -11.73
C VAL A 91 10.85 12.59 -11.16
N ALA A 92 11.23 13.88 -11.19
CA ALA A 92 10.33 14.96 -10.78
C ALA A 92 9.05 15.00 -11.63
N LEU A 93 9.20 14.89 -12.96
CA LEU A 93 8.08 14.82 -13.87
C LEU A 93 7.21 13.57 -13.61
N ALA A 94 7.81 12.40 -13.43
CA ALA A 94 7.11 11.17 -13.11
C ALA A 94 6.33 11.29 -11.78
N LEU A 95 6.90 11.92 -10.75
CA LEU A 95 6.22 12.22 -9.49
C LEU A 95 5.01 13.13 -9.68
N LEU A 96 5.15 14.20 -10.47
CA LEU A 96 4.03 15.10 -10.79
C LEU A 96 2.95 14.38 -11.61
N VAL A 97 3.36 13.58 -12.60
CA VAL A 97 2.45 12.78 -13.43
C VAL A 97 1.73 11.73 -12.57
N THR A 98 2.36 11.13 -11.56
CA THR A 98 1.66 10.21 -10.64
C THR A 98 0.57 10.90 -9.80
N MET A 99 0.56 12.24 -9.73
CA MET A 99 -0.51 13.00 -9.10
C MET A 99 -1.76 13.15 -9.97
N ALA A 100 -1.62 13.15 -11.29
CA ALA A 100 -2.74 13.33 -12.21
C ALA A 100 -3.87 12.29 -12.00
N PRO A 101 -3.59 10.97 -11.80
CA PRO A 101 -4.65 9.99 -11.49
C PRO A 101 -5.42 10.33 -10.24
N PHE A 102 -4.76 10.88 -9.21
CA PHE A 102 -5.44 11.24 -7.96
C PHE A 102 -6.32 12.47 -8.12
N ALA A 103 -5.92 13.44 -8.94
CA ALA A 103 -6.73 14.60 -9.26
C ALA A 103 -7.99 14.19 -10.07
N VAL A 104 -7.84 13.25 -11.02
CA VAL A 104 -8.92 12.78 -11.88
C VAL A 104 -9.79 11.72 -11.19
N LEU A 105 -9.16 10.73 -10.55
CA LEU A 105 -9.88 9.60 -9.94
C LEU A 105 -10.52 9.96 -8.60
N ALA A 106 -9.95 10.88 -7.81
CA ALA A 106 -10.51 11.23 -6.51
C ALA A 106 -11.99 11.65 -6.58
N PRO A 107 -12.44 12.50 -7.51
CA PRO A 107 -13.86 12.80 -7.67
C PRO A 107 -14.68 11.66 -8.28
N MET A 108 -14.05 10.77 -9.07
CA MET A 108 -14.75 9.70 -9.81
C MET A 108 -14.87 8.38 -9.01
N ILE A 109 -13.98 8.15 -8.02
CA ILE A 109 -13.95 6.90 -7.23
C ILE A 109 -15.31 6.62 -6.56
N GLY A 110 -15.98 7.64 -6.02
CA GLY A 110 -17.30 7.46 -5.41
C GLY A 110 -18.36 6.98 -6.38
N PRO A 111 -18.70 7.78 -7.42
CA PRO A 111 -19.72 7.41 -8.40
C PRO A 111 -19.39 6.14 -9.18
N MET A 112 -18.10 5.86 -9.40
CA MET A 112 -17.68 4.67 -10.14
C MET A 112 -17.83 3.40 -9.29
N LEU A 113 -17.51 3.45 -7.99
CA LEU A 113 -17.77 2.34 -7.06
C LEU A 113 -19.26 2.06 -6.87
N ASP A 114 -20.10 3.11 -6.87
CA ASP A 114 -21.54 2.97 -6.72
C ASP A 114 -22.21 2.41 -7.99
N LYS A 115 -21.70 2.77 -9.17
CA LYS A 115 -22.20 2.26 -10.46
C LYS A 115 -21.76 0.83 -10.77
N VAL A 116 -20.59 0.40 -10.29
CA VAL A 116 -20.05 -0.93 -10.55
C VAL A 116 -20.40 -1.89 -9.40
N GLN A 117 -21.68 -2.16 -9.27
CA GLN A 117 -22.18 -3.18 -8.33
C GLN A 117 -22.04 -4.60 -8.86
N GLN A 118 -21.96 -4.78 -10.17
CA GLN A 118 -21.86 -6.08 -10.86
C GLN A 118 -20.56 -6.16 -11.67
N GLY A 119 -20.03 -7.39 -11.85
CA GLY A 119 -18.87 -7.63 -12.70
C GLY A 119 -17.50 -7.19 -12.14
N ARG A 120 -17.33 -7.12 -10.84
CA ARG A 120 -16.06 -6.66 -10.21
C ARG A 120 -14.86 -7.52 -10.59
N ARG A 121 -15.04 -8.82 -10.77
CA ARG A 121 -13.94 -9.71 -11.19
C ARG A 121 -13.49 -9.39 -12.63
N TYR A 122 -14.41 -8.99 -13.50
CA TYR A 122 -14.07 -8.58 -14.89
C TYR A 122 -13.30 -7.26 -14.91
N ILE A 123 -13.59 -6.35 -13.97
CA ILE A 123 -12.80 -5.12 -13.82
C ILE A 123 -11.40 -5.44 -13.31
N LEU A 124 -11.27 -6.33 -12.31
CA LEU A 124 -9.96 -6.80 -11.87
C LEU A 124 -9.17 -7.43 -13.03
N ALA A 125 -9.82 -8.32 -13.81
CA ALA A 125 -9.20 -8.95 -14.96
C ALA A 125 -8.82 -7.93 -16.05
N GLY A 126 -9.71 -7.01 -16.38
CA GLY A 126 -9.47 -5.97 -17.38
C GLY A 126 -8.31 -5.03 -17.02
N THR A 127 -8.20 -4.65 -15.75
CA THR A 127 -7.06 -3.82 -15.28
C THR A 127 -5.73 -4.56 -15.39
N LEU A 128 -5.69 -5.86 -15.11
CA LEU A 128 -4.48 -6.67 -15.21
C LEU A 128 -4.12 -6.96 -16.67
N LEU A 129 -5.11 -7.28 -17.51
CA LEU A 129 -4.90 -7.48 -18.94
C LEU A 129 -4.35 -6.21 -19.59
N ALA A 130 -4.97 -5.06 -19.32
CA ALA A 130 -4.52 -3.78 -19.86
C ALA A 130 -3.09 -3.44 -19.41
N ARG A 131 -2.73 -3.73 -18.13
CA ARG A 131 -1.34 -3.57 -17.66
C ARG A 131 -0.36 -4.50 -18.40
N GLY A 132 -0.77 -5.74 -18.68
CA GLY A 132 0.01 -6.67 -19.48
C GLY A 132 0.26 -6.16 -20.91
N LEU A 133 -0.77 -5.62 -21.57
CA LEU A 133 -0.65 -5.03 -22.90
C LEU A 133 0.24 -3.77 -22.92
N LEU A 134 0.10 -2.90 -21.91
CA LEU A 134 0.98 -1.74 -21.77
C LEU A 134 2.43 -2.16 -21.49
N CYS A 135 2.65 -3.20 -20.70
CA CYS A 135 3.97 -3.78 -20.46
C CYS A 135 4.63 -4.27 -21.76
N TRP A 136 3.86 -4.93 -22.61
CA TRP A 136 4.32 -5.37 -23.93
C TRP A 136 4.69 -4.18 -24.83
N GLY A 137 3.86 -3.15 -24.87
CA GLY A 137 4.15 -1.91 -25.59
C GLY A 137 5.40 -1.21 -25.09
N MET A 138 5.56 -1.11 -23.76
CA MET A 138 6.78 -0.55 -23.15
C MET A 138 8.03 -1.36 -23.50
N ALA A 139 7.95 -2.70 -23.64
CA ALA A 139 9.08 -3.50 -24.06
C ALA A 139 9.58 -3.14 -25.48
N GLY A 140 8.66 -2.78 -26.38
CA GLY A 140 8.98 -2.24 -27.69
C GLY A 140 9.61 -0.85 -27.60
N ALA A 141 8.97 0.07 -26.88
CA ALA A 141 9.45 1.43 -26.70
C ALA A 141 10.87 1.49 -26.11
N VAL A 142 11.17 0.63 -25.14
CA VAL A 142 12.52 0.51 -24.56
C VAL A 142 13.55 0.06 -25.57
N LEU A 143 13.23 -0.90 -26.44
CA LEU A 143 14.17 -1.39 -27.48
C LEU A 143 14.49 -0.34 -28.54
N TYR A 144 13.49 0.45 -28.95
CA TYR A 144 13.65 1.48 -29.96
C TYR A 144 14.04 2.85 -29.41
N HIS A 145 14.32 2.95 -28.11
CA HIS A 145 14.69 4.20 -27.40
C HIS A 145 13.61 5.29 -27.51
N ASP A 146 12.34 4.89 -27.66
CA ASP A 146 11.23 5.81 -27.75
C ASP A 146 10.71 6.18 -26.37
N SER A 147 11.25 7.31 -25.84
CA SER A 147 10.82 7.83 -24.53
C SER A 147 9.43 8.48 -24.57
N VAL A 148 8.93 8.83 -25.75
CA VAL A 148 7.62 9.50 -25.91
C VAL A 148 6.50 8.50 -25.62
N ASP A 149 6.61 7.26 -26.10
CA ASP A 149 5.63 6.21 -25.84
C ASP A 149 5.80 5.52 -24.47
N LEU A 150 7.03 5.52 -23.94
CA LEU A 150 7.34 4.86 -22.65
C LEU A 150 6.63 5.54 -21.46
N LEU A 151 6.63 6.87 -21.40
CA LEU A 151 6.06 7.63 -20.28
C LEU A 151 4.54 7.52 -20.19
N PRO A 152 3.74 7.69 -21.27
CA PRO A 152 2.30 7.47 -21.24
C PRO A 152 1.92 6.03 -20.89
N ALA A 153 2.66 5.03 -21.39
CA ALA A 153 2.39 3.63 -21.08
C ALA A 153 2.69 3.33 -19.60
N ALA A 154 3.80 3.82 -19.05
CA ALA A 154 4.12 3.70 -17.63
C ALA A 154 3.04 4.38 -16.75
N PHE A 155 2.58 5.56 -17.14
CA PHE A 155 1.48 6.25 -16.50
C PHE A 155 0.18 5.43 -16.53
N GLY A 156 -0.15 4.83 -17.68
CA GLY A 156 -1.29 3.93 -17.82
C GLY A 156 -1.23 2.74 -16.86
N VAL A 157 -0.04 2.13 -16.69
CA VAL A 157 0.17 1.03 -15.71
C VAL A 157 -0.11 1.53 -14.29
N LEU A 158 0.39 2.70 -13.90
CA LEU A 158 0.15 3.29 -12.57
C LEU A 158 -1.33 3.59 -12.34
N LEU A 159 -2.03 4.13 -13.35
CA LEU A 159 -3.47 4.40 -13.28
C LEU A 159 -4.27 3.12 -13.05
N LEU A 160 -3.99 2.09 -13.84
CA LEU A 160 -4.65 0.79 -13.74
C LEU A 160 -4.32 0.05 -12.43
N GLN A 161 -3.11 0.25 -11.88
CA GLN A 161 -2.73 -0.25 -10.56
C GLN A 161 -3.62 0.36 -9.46
N LYS A 162 -3.92 1.65 -9.55
CA LYS A 162 -4.83 2.32 -8.60
C LYS A 162 -6.26 1.83 -8.75
N ALA A 163 -6.75 1.67 -9.99
CA ALA A 163 -8.08 1.12 -10.27
C ALA A 163 -8.23 -0.30 -9.72
N PHE A 164 -7.22 -1.16 -9.92
CA PHE A 164 -7.15 -2.49 -9.33
C PHE A 164 -7.23 -2.45 -7.80
N GLY A 165 -6.43 -1.60 -7.15
CA GLY A 165 -6.40 -1.45 -5.70
C GLY A 165 -7.75 -1.04 -5.11
N VAL A 166 -8.44 -0.09 -5.76
CA VAL A 166 -9.78 0.36 -5.37
C VAL A 166 -10.79 -0.77 -5.50
N THR A 167 -10.82 -1.47 -6.65
CA THR A 167 -11.74 -2.58 -6.90
C THR A 167 -11.49 -3.73 -5.93
N ARG A 168 -10.22 -4.09 -5.68
CA ARG A 168 -9.84 -5.10 -4.68
C ARG A 168 -10.34 -4.73 -3.28
N SER A 169 -10.20 -3.47 -2.87
CA SER A 169 -10.66 -3.01 -1.55
C SER A 169 -12.18 -3.14 -1.40
N ALA A 170 -12.94 -2.94 -2.48
CA ALA A 170 -14.39 -3.12 -2.50
C ALA A 170 -14.83 -4.59 -2.51
N VAL A 171 -13.98 -5.50 -3.00
CA VAL A 171 -14.23 -6.96 -3.02
C VAL A 171 -13.87 -7.62 -1.69
N THR A 172 -12.81 -7.15 -1.02
CA THR A 172 -12.28 -7.78 0.20
C THR A 172 -13.32 -8.04 1.29
N PRO A 173 -14.22 -7.08 1.66
CA PRO A 173 -15.21 -7.31 2.72
C PRO A 173 -16.21 -8.42 2.37
N ARG A 174 -16.51 -8.63 1.09
CA ARG A 174 -17.47 -9.65 0.61
C ARG A 174 -16.94 -11.08 0.71
N LEU A 175 -15.61 -11.23 0.76
CA LEU A 175 -14.94 -12.52 0.89
C LEU A 175 -14.44 -12.79 2.31
N LEU A 176 -14.73 -11.89 3.24
CA LEU A 176 -14.24 -11.98 4.61
C LEU A 176 -14.97 -13.08 5.38
N PRO A 177 -14.27 -14.10 5.90
CA PRO A 177 -14.88 -15.08 6.82
C PRO A 177 -15.13 -14.42 8.18
N ARG A 178 -16.09 -14.96 8.95
CA ARG A 178 -16.48 -14.43 10.27
C ARG A 178 -15.31 -14.42 11.27
N GLU A 179 -14.34 -15.31 11.10
CA GLU A 179 -13.20 -15.53 11.97
C GLU A 179 -12.04 -14.55 11.73
N ILE A 180 -12.07 -13.79 10.63
CA ILE A 180 -10.98 -12.90 10.22
C ILE A 180 -11.49 -11.46 10.16
N THR A 181 -10.76 -10.54 10.80
CA THR A 181 -11.05 -9.10 10.68
C THR A 181 -10.51 -8.54 9.36
N LEU A 182 -11.10 -7.45 8.86
CA LEU A 182 -10.63 -6.76 7.65
C LEU A 182 -9.16 -6.31 7.77
N VAL A 183 -8.73 -5.92 8.98
CA VAL A 183 -7.32 -5.58 9.27
C VAL A 183 -6.42 -6.77 9.04
N SER A 184 -6.78 -7.94 9.58
CA SER A 184 -6.01 -9.16 9.41
C SER A 184 -5.96 -9.63 7.96
N ALA A 185 -7.07 -9.52 7.22
CA ALA A 185 -7.13 -9.82 5.79
C ALA A 185 -6.19 -8.91 4.98
N ASN A 186 -6.22 -7.59 5.24
CA ASN A 186 -5.35 -6.62 4.59
C ASN A 186 -3.87 -6.82 4.96
N ALA A 187 -3.57 -7.16 6.21
CA ALA A 187 -2.20 -7.47 6.64
C ALA A 187 -1.65 -8.71 5.92
N ARG A 188 -2.45 -9.79 5.81
CA ARG A 188 -2.08 -11.00 5.03
C ARG A 188 -1.86 -10.69 3.55
N ALA A 189 -2.75 -9.87 2.95
CA ALA A 189 -2.61 -9.45 1.56
C ALA A 189 -1.35 -8.59 1.35
N GLY A 190 -1.04 -7.70 2.29
CA GLY A 190 0.16 -6.87 2.28
C GLY A 190 1.45 -7.69 2.40
N LEU A 191 1.49 -8.67 3.31
CA LEU A 191 2.63 -9.60 3.45
C LEU A 191 2.84 -10.43 2.19
N ALA A 192 1.77 -11.01 1.64
CA ALA A 192 1.85 -11.80 0.41
C ALA A 192 2.35 -10.95 -0.78
N ALA A 193 1.85 -9.72 -0.90
CA ALA A 193 2.29 -8.77 -1.92
C ALA A 193 3.78 -8.42 -1.75
N LEU A 194 4.22 -8.12 -0.52
CA LEU A 194 5.60 -7.75 -0.24
C LEU A 194 6.57 -8.88 -0.57
N VAL A 195 6.26 -10.12 -0.15
CA VAL A 195 7.07 -11.30 -0.48
C VAL A 195 7.12 -11.50 -2.00
N ALA A 196 5.96 -11.43 -2.68
CA ALA A 196 5.89 -11.59 -4.12
C ALA A 196 6.68 -10.50 -4.87
N THR A 197 6.55 -9.23 -4.46
CA THR A 197 7.29 -8.09 -5.02
C THR A 197 8.80 -8.28 -4.86
N THR A 198 9.26 -8.68 -3.67
CA THR A 198 10.70 -8.87 -3.40
C THR A 198 11.27 -10.00 -4.25
N LEU A 199 10.60 -11.15 -4.30
CA LEU A 199 11.05 -12.28 -5.12
C LEU A 199 11.01 -11.94 -6.61
N ALA A 200 9.95 -11.28 -7.08
CA ALA A 200 9.80 -10.86 -8.46
C ALA A 200 10.86 -9.83 -8.86
N ALA A 201 11.20 -8.88 -7.98
CA ALA A 201 12.26 -7.91 -8.24
C ALA A 201 13.64 -8.57 -8.37
N LEU A 202 13.96 -9.57 -7.52
CA LEU A 202 15.19 -10.33 -7.63
C LEU A 202 15.26 -11.12 -8.94
N VAL A 203 14.15 -11.76 -9.33
CA VAL A 203 14.05 -12.48 -10.61
C VAL A 203 14.19 -11.52 -11.79
N ALA A 204 13.51 -10.37 -11.75
CA ALA A 204 13.58 -9.34 -12.79
C ALA A 204 15.01 -8.78 -12.94
N ALA A 205 15.70 -8.49 -11.82
CA ALA A 205 17.10 -8.06 -11.84
C ALA A 205 18.03 -9.14 -12.40
N GLY A 206 17.79 -10.40 -12.06
CA GLY A 206 18.54 -11.55 -12.62
C GLY A 206 18.33 -11.68 -14.13
N ILE A 207 17.12 -11.48 -14.63
CA ILE A 207 16.79 -11.48 -16.06
C ILE A 207 17.47 -10.29 -16.75
N ASP A 208 17.37 -9.09 -16.19
CA ASP A 208 18.04 -7.90 -16.73
C ASP A 208 19.54 -8.15 -16.89
N TYR A 209 20.18 -8.69 -15.87
CA TYR A 209 21.60 -9.06 -15.90
C TYR A 209 21.92 -10.13 -16.95
N ALA A 210 21.11 -11.18 -17.03
CA ALA A 210 21.34 -12.33 -17.94
C ALA A 210 21.22 -11.94 -19.42
N PHE A 211 20.38 -10.94 -19.73
CA PHE A 211 20.19 -10.42 -21.10
C PHE A 211 21.03 -9.15 -21.38
N GLY A 212 22.13 -8.96 -20.65
CA GLY A 212 23.13 -7.93 -20.92
C GLY A 212 22.84 -6.56 -20.31
N GLY A 213 21.78 -6.44 -19.48
CA GLY A 213 21.39 -5.19 -18.84
C GLY A 213 20.90 -4.10 -19.83
N GLY A 214 20.68 -2.89 -19.32
CA GLY A 214 20.27 -1.76 -20.12
C GLY A 214 18.94 -1.96 -20.85
N HIS A 215 18.82 -1.46 -22.08
CA HIS A 215 17.56 -1.52 -22.84
C HIS A 215 17.15 -2.96 -23.24
N GLY A 216 18.11 -3.80 -23.60
CA GLY A 216 17.86 -5.20 -23.95
C GLY A 216 17.34 -6.03 -22.78
N GLY A 217 18.01 -5.95 -21.64
CA GLY A 217 17.60 -6.62 -20.41
C GLY A 217 16.25 -6.14 -19.93
N ALA A 218 16.04 -4.81 -19.86
CA ALA A 218 14.77 -4.22 -19.47
C ALA A 218 13.60 -4.65 -20.37
N ALA A 219 13.81 -4.75 -21.67
CA ALA A 219 12.77 -5.21 -22.60
C ALA A 219 12.36 -6.67 -22.31
N TRP A 220 13.31 -7.56 -22.00
CA TRP A 220 13.00 -8.93 -21.60
C TRP A 220 12.27 -8.99 -20.26
N VAL A 221 12.67 -8.15 -19.29
CA VAL A 221 11.97 -8.00 -18.00
C VAL A 221 10.50 -7.62 -18.22
N LEU A 222 10.23 -6.66 -19.09
CA LEU A 222 8.85 -6.25 -19.43
C LEU A 222 8.05 -7.33 -20.13
N ARG A 223 8.66 -8.08 -21.07
CA ARG A 223 7.99 -9.22 -21.74
C ARG A 223 7.58 -10.31 -20.76
N ILE A 224 8.45 -10.63 -19.80
CA ILE A 224 8.12 -11.60 -18.75
C ILE A 224 7.09 -11.02 -17.78
N GLY A 225 7.18 -9.74 -17.46
CA GLY A 225 6.15 -9.03 -16.71
C GLY A 225 4.76 -9.11 -17.35
N THR A 226 4.68 -9.05 -18.70
CA THR A 226 3.45 -9.29 -19.45
C THR A 226 2.86 -10.67 -19.16
N LEU A 227 3.69 -11.72 -19.19
CA LEU A 227 3.24 -13.09 -18.90
C LEU A 227 2.73 -13.21 -17.45
N VAL A 228 3.37 -12.53 -16.50
CA VAL A 228 2.92 -12.48 -15.10
C VAL A 228 1.55 -11.84 -14.99
N TYR A 229 1.30 -10.71 -15.66
CA TYR A 229 -0.01 -10.07 -15.68
C TYR A 229 -1.07 -10.91 -16.39
N LEU A 230 -0.76 -11.60 -17.48
CA LEU A 230 -1.67 -12.53 -18.15
C LEU A 230 -2.05 -13.70 -17.24
N ALA A 231 -1.08 -14.28 -16.54
CA ALA A 231 -1.35 -15.31 -15.55
C ALA A 231 -2.25 -14.77 -14.41
N ALA A 232 -1.97 -13.56 -13.90
CA ALA A 232 -2.80 -12.91 -12.90
C ALA A 232 -4.22 -12.63 -13.42
N THR A 233 -4.39 -12.25 -14.69
CA THR A 233 -5.69 -12.10 -15.33
C THR A 233 -6.49 -13.41 -15.28
N GLY A 234 -5.86 -14.54 -15.61
CA GLY A 234 -6.49 -15.86 -15.47
C GLY A 234 -6.87 -16.22 -14.03
N MET A 235 -6.08 -15.75 -13.05
CA MET A 235 -6.39 -15.98 -11.62
C MET A 235 -7.64 -15.21 -11.16
N CYS A 236 -8.07 -14.12 -11.82
CA CYS A 236 -9.29 -13.42 -11.49
C CYS A 236 -10.52 -14.33 -11.55
N PHE A 237 -10.54 -15.28 -12.47
CA PHE A 237 -11.66 -16.23 -12.65
C PHE A 237 -11.71 -17.33 -11.57
N ARG A 238 -10.70 -17.41 -10.69
CA ARG A 238 -10.74 -18.24 -9.48
C ARG A 238 -11.43 -17.55 -8.31
N VAL A 239 -11.67 -16.23 -8.41
CA VAL A 239 -12.43 -15.49 -7.40
C VAL A 239 -13.91 -15.88 -7.52
N PRO A 240 -14.60 -16.23 -6.43
CA PRO A 240 -15.99 -16.68 -6.48
C PRO A 240 -16.96 -15.65 -7.07
N ASP A 241 -17.95 -16.11 -7.84
CA ASP A 241 -18.93 -15.27 -8.54
C ASP A 241 -19.80 -14.41 -7.62
N ARG A 242 -19.93 -14.81 -6.36
CA ARG A 242 -20.68 -14.05 -5.35
C ARG A 242 -20.19 -12.61 -5.13
N VAL A 243 -18.96 -12.28 -5.55
CA VAL A 243 -18.45 -10.90 -5.49
C VAL A 243 -19.12 -9.99 -6.51
N ASP A 244 -19.72 -10.57 -7.54
CA ASP A 244 -20.42 -9.88 -8.62
C ASP A 244 -21.92 -9.69 -8.33
N LEU A 245 -22.44 -10.36 -7.26
CA LEU A 245 -23.83 -10.19 -6.85
C LEU A 245 -24.04 -8.85 -6.14
N PRO A 246 -25.19 -8.18 -6.30
CA PRO A 246 -25.52 -7.02 -5.51
C PRO A 246 -25.52 -7.37 -4.01
N PRO A 247 -25.26 -6.41 -3.11
CA PRO A 247 -25.41 -6.65 -1.68
C PRO A 247 -26.81 -7.17 -1.39
N PRO A 248 -27.00 -8.16 -0.49
CA PRO A 248 -28.34 -8.49 -0.05
C PRO A 248 -29.04 -7.22 0.43
N ALA A 249 -30.29 -7.03 0.00
CA ALA A 249 -31.08 -5.90 0.44
C ALA A 249 -30.99 -5.79 1.97
N PRO A 250 -30.90 -4.57 2.54
CA PRO A 250 -30.93 -4.42 3.98
C PRO A 250 -32.16 -5.16 4.49
N GLN A 251 -31.96 -6.19 5.32
CA GLN A 251 -33.10 -6.81 5.97
C GLN A 251 -33.80 -5.71 6.76
N PRO A 252 -35.12 -5.55 6.59
CA PRO A 252 -35.85 -4.60 7.41
C PRO A 252 -35.48 -4.88 8.88
N PRO A 253 -35.27 -3.85 9.70
CA PRO A 253 -34.95 -4.07 11.09
C PRO A 253 -36.00 -5.01 11.65
N VAL A 254 -35.56 -6.18 12.13
CA VAL A 254 -36.43 -7.09 12.85
C VAL A 254 -37.05 -6.24 13.94
N PRO A 255 -38.38 -6.04 13.96
CA PRO A 255 -39.00 -5.24 15.00
C PRO A 255 -38.49 -5.81 16.34
N SER A 256 -37.82 -4.97 17.12
CA SER A 256 -37.40 -5.34 18.46
C SER A 256 -38.71 -5.73 19.20
N GLN A 257 -38.98 -7.03 19.28
CA GLN A 257 -40.08 -7.45 20.12
C GLN A 257 -39.76 -6.89 21.51
N PRO A 258 -40.67 -6.12 22.13
CA PRO A 258 -40.48 -5.72 23.50
C PRO A 258 -40.20 -7.02 24.29
N ILE A 259 -39.07 -7.05 24.98
CA ILE A 259 -38.80 -8.18 25.90
C ILE A 259 -40.04 -8.27 26.78
N PRO A 260 -40.82 -9.37 26.75
CA PRO A 260 -41.97 -9.48 27.61
C PRO A 260 -41.49 -9.32 29.04
N ALA A 261 -42.03 -8.34 29.75
CA ALA A 261 -41.78 -8.19 31.18
C ALA A 261 -42.03 -9.56 31.83
N ALA A 262 -41.08 -10.03 32.62
CA ALA A 262 -41.19 -11.30 33.30
C ALA A 262 -42.51 -11.31 34.04
N PRO A 263 -43.40 -12.31 33.82
CA PRO A 263 -44.66 -12.37 34.53
C PRO A 263 -44.41 -12.52 36.02
N PRO A 264 -45.21 -11.85 36.86
CA PRO A 264 -45.13 -12.05 38.31
C PRO A 264 -45.36 -13.51 38.64
N PRO A 265 -44.68 -14.06 39.65
CA PRO A 265 -44.75 -15.47 40.00
C PRO A 265 -46.21 -15.83 40.39
N GLY A 266 -46.83 -16.74 39.60
CA GLY A 266 -48.14 -17.30 39.95
C GLY A 266 -49.24 -17.30 38.86
N GLN A 267 -48.99 -16.81 37.60
CA GLN A 267 -50.03 -16.87 36.57
C GLN A 267 -49.76 -17.96 35.50
N PRO A 268 -50.80 -18.75 35.08
CA PRO A 268 -50.65 -19.74 34.00
C PRO A 268 -50.48 -19.07 32.66
N ARG A 269 -49.54 -19.59 31.81
CA ARG A 269 -49.31 -19.15 30.44
C ARG A 269 -50.58 -19.26 29.60
N GLN A 270 -51.14 -18.12 29.16
CA GLN A 270 -52.17 -18.08 28.14
C GLN A 270 -51.48 -18.03 26.77
N THR A 271 -51.82 -18.97 25.90
CA THR A 271 -51.48 -18.99 24.49
C THR A 271 -52.35 -17.98 23.75
N LEU A 272 -51.78 -16.88 23.25
CA LEU A 272 -52.49 -15.92 22.44
C LEU A 272 -52.55 -16.37 20.97
N PRO A 273 -53.69 -16.21 20.27
CA PRO A 273 -53.86 -16.53 18.85
C PRO A 273 -53.09 -15.53 17.96
N LEU A 274 -52.55 -16.01 16.85
CA LEU A 274 -51.96 -15.18 15.79
C LEU A 274 -53.05 -14.26 15.22
N THR A 275 -52.94 -12.95 15.47
CA THR A 275 -53.73 -11.94 14.79
C THR A 275 -52.92 -11.30 13.66
N THR A 276 -53.47 -11.31 12.47
CA THR A 276 -52.99 -10.61 11.26
C THR A 276 -52.91 -9.10 11.51
N PRO A 277 -51.85 -8.40 10.97
CA PRO A 277 -51.75 -6.94 11.13
C PRO A 277 -52.79 -6.19 10.32
N PRO A 278 -53.31 -5.05 10.80
CA PRO A 278 -54.21 -4.21 10.03
C PRO A 278 -53.48 -3.50 8.86
N ALA A 279 -54.08 -3.58 7.67
CA ALA A 279 -53.70 -2.83 6.49
C ALA A 279 -54.01 -1.33 6.70
N GLY A 280 -52.98 -0.48 6.68
CA GLY A 280 -53.19 0.98 6.69
C GLY A 280 -52.18 1.80 7.53
N ALA A 281 -50.88 1.51 7.45
CA ALA A 281 -49.90 2.48 7.93
C ALA A 281 -49.38 3.33 6.74
N PRO A 282 -49.31 4.68 6.87
CA PRO A 282 -48.80 5.52 5.79
C PRO A 282 -47.31 5.23 5.53
N PRO A 283 -46.84 5.39 4.26
CA PRO A 283 -45.42 5.19 3.94
C PRO A 283 -44.56 6.19 4.71
N VAL A 284 -43.58 5.68 5.43
CA VAL A 284 -42.48 6.52 5.96
C VAL A 284 -41.67 6.98 4.75
N GLU A 285 -41.76 8.25 4.41
CA GLU A 285 -40.92 8.88 3.41
C GLU A 285 -39.44 8.65 3.79
N GLY A 286 -38.80 7.72 3.09
CA GLY A 286 -37.37 7.53 3.13
C GLY A 286 -36.72 8.78 2.56
N ASN A 287 -36.01 9.53 3.40
CA ASN A 287 -35.14 10.61 2.97
C ASN A 287 -34.18 10.08 1.91
N GLY A 288 -34.52 10.39 0.63
CA GLY A 288 -33.72 10.04 -0.54
C GLY A 288 -32.33 10.65 -0.43
N SER A 289 -31.34 9.83 -0.13
CA SER A 289 -29.93 10.18 -0.33
C SER A 289 -29.64 10.21 -1.83
N GLY A 290 -29.90 11.38 -2.46
CA GLY A 290 -29.42 11.69 -3.78
C GLY A 290 -27.88 11.60 -3.85
N PRO A 291 -27.27 11.43 -5.05
CA PRO A 291 -25.83 11.28 -5.20
C PRO A 291 -25.10 12.48 -4.60
N ALA A 292 -24.30 12.22 -3.58
CA ALA A 292 -23.54 13.24 -2.87
C ALA A 292 -22.59 13.96 -3.81
N THR A 293 -22.91 15.21 -4.15
CA THR A 293 -22.05 16.12 -4.90
C THR A 293 -20.75 16.39 -4.15
N GLY A 294 -19.65 16.73 -4.85
CA GLY A 294 -18.32 16.93 -4.27
C GLY A 294 -18.24 17.88 -3.03
N ARG A 295 -19.20 18.80 -2.90
CA ARG A 295 -19.36 19.68 -1.72
C ARG A 295 -19.73 18.92 -0.44
N THR A 296 -20.47 17.84 -0.54
CA THR A 296 -20.89 17.00 0.61
C THR A 296 -19.70 16.23 1.18
N ARG A 297 -18.72 15.84 0.36
CA ARG A 297 -17.52 15.11 0.76
C ARG A 297 -16.60 15.89 1.70
N TRP A 298 -16.38 17.18 1.47
CA TRP A 298 -15.56 18.01 2.37
C TRP A 298 -16.27 18.27 3.70
N ARG A 299 -17.60 18.28 3.72
CA ARG A 299 -18.38 18.33 4.97
C ARG A 299 -18.23 17.03 5.76
N THR A 300 -18.23 15.86 5.09
CA THR A 300 -18.03 14.55 5.73
C THR A 300 -16.64 14.43 6.37
N LEU A 301 -15.58 14.98 5.74
CA LEU A 301 -14.24 15.02 6.32
C LEU A 301 -14.16 15.89 7.60
N ARG A 302 -15.00 16.91 7.73
CA ARG A 302 -15.13 17.69 8.97
C ARG A 302 -15.86 16.93 10.08
N GLN A 303 -16.64 15.92 9.73
CA GLN A 303 -17.33 15.02 10.67
C GLN A 303 -16.42 13.90 11.20
N LEU A 304 -15.27 13.65 10.55
CA LEU A 304 -14.23 12.79 11.11
C LEU A 304 -13.74 13.40 12.41
N GLY A 305 -13.98 12.70 13.51
CA GLY A 305 -13.61 13.19 14.84
C GLY A 305 -12.13 13.59 14.94
N PRO A 306 -11.77 14.43 15.90
CA PRO A 306 -10.42 14.97 16.04
C PRO A 306 -9.34 13.89 16.21
N VAL A 307 -9.68 12.71 16.73
CA VAL A 307 -8.79 11.57 16.91
C VAL A 307 -8.33 11.03 15.55
N VAL A 308 -9.27 10.81 14.63
CA VAL A 308 -8.98 10.33 13.28
C VAL A 308 -8.16 11.36 12.51
N GLY A 309 -8.51 12.65 12.63
CA GLY A 309 -7.78 13.74 11.99
C GLY A 309 -6.33 13.87 12.47
N GLU A 310 -6.04 13.63 13.75
CA GLU A 310 -4.67 13.60 14.27
C GLU A 310 -3.89 12.37 13.77
N ALA A 311 -4.52 11.20 13.79
CA ALA A 311 -3.93 9.97 13.27
C ALA A 311 -3.59 10.09 11.77
N MET A 312 -4.49 10.69 10.98
CA MET A 312 -4.27 10.94 9.54
C MET A 312 -3.07 11.87 9.30
N ARG A 313 -2.94 12.96 10.08
CA ARG A 313 -1.79 13.89 9.94
C ARG A 313 -0.48 13.24 10.34
N ALA A 314 -0.45 12.52 11.46
CA ALA A 314 0.76 11.83 11.92
C ALA A 314 1.23 10.79 10.90
N ASN A 315 0.30 10.02 10.33
CA ASN A 315 0.64 9.05 9.30
C ASN A 315 1.01 9.72 7.96
N ALA A 316 0.40 10.85 7.60
CA ALA A 316 0.81 11.64 6.45
C ALA A 316 2.26 12.15 6.59
N THR A 317 2.68 12.53 7.80
CA THR A 317 4.09 12.89 8.08
C THR A 317 5.03 11.72 7.86
N LEU A 318 4.72 10.52 8.40
CA LEU A 318 5.52 9.32 8.17
C LEU A 318 5.58 8.94 6.67
N ARG A 319 4.48 9.17 5.95
CA ARG A 319 4.39 8.93 4.52
C ARG A 319 5.25 9.92 3.72
N ALA A 320 5.20 11.21 4.07
CA ALA A 320 6.07 12.23 3.48
C ALA A 320 7.55 11.95 3.75
N PHE A 321 7.88 11.55 4.98
CA PHE A 321 9.22 11.13 5.35
C PHE A 321 9.72 9.93 4.52
N SER A 322 8.87 8.93 4.33
CA SER A 322 9.22 7.79 3.46
C SER A 322 9.47 8.22 2.01
N GLY A 323 8.61 9.08 1.44
CA GLY A 323 8.82 9.64 0.10
C GLY A 323 10.11 10.42 0.00
N PHE A 324 10.39 11.29 0.99
CA PHE A 324 11.63 12.06 1.08
C PHE A 324 12.86 11.12 1.07
N MET A 325 12.89 10.10 1.92
CA MET A 325 14.03 9.20 2.05
C MET A 325 14.29 8.39 0.78
N VAL A 326 13.24 7.91 0.12
CA VAL A 326 13.39 7.13 -1.12
C VAL A 326 14.16 7.92 -2.18
N PHE A 327 13.74 9.15 -2.47
CA PHE A 327 14.38 9.93 -3.54
C PHE A 327 15.65 10.62 -3.09
N PHE A 328 15.69 11.14 -1.88
CA PHE A 328 16.90 11.74 -1.33
C PHE A 328 18.07 10.75 -1.30
N LEU A 329 17.89 9.58 -0.70
CA LEU A 329 18.94 8.59 -0.59
C LEU A 329 19.28 7.94 -1.94
N ALA A 330 18.28 7.71 -2.81
CA ALA A 330 18.53 7.14 -4.13
C ALA A 330 19.48 8.01 -4.96
N PHE A 331 19.33 9.34 -4.93
CA PHE A 331 20.22 10.26 -5.64
C PHE A 331 21.50 10.54 -4.89
N LEU A 332 21.45 10.61 -3.56
CA LEU A 332 22.64 10.82 -2.75
C LEU A 332 23.65 9.66 -2.90
N LEU A 333 23.19 8.41 -2.85
CA LEU A 333 24.04 7.22 -2.98
C LEU A 333 24.62 7.02 -4.40
N ARG A 334 24.16 7.77 -5.40
CA ARG A 334 24.79 7.84 -6.73
C ARG A 334 25.93 8.85 -6.81
N ILE A 335 26.01 9.78 -5.85
CA ILE A 335 26.97 10.89 -5.86
C ILE A 335 28.04 10.67 -4.79
N VAL A 336 27.61 10.26 -3.60
CA VAL A 336 28.51 10.02 -2.47
C VAL A 336 29.02 8.58 -2.53
N HIS A 337 30.32 8.45 -2.82
CA HIS A 337 31.00 7.16 -2.89
C HIS A 337 31.47 6.74 -1.52
N PHE A 338 31.15 5.51 -1.13
CA PHE A 338 31.62 4.93 0.12
C PHE A 338 32.80 3.97 -0.13
N PRO A 339 33.89 4.04 0.64
CA PRO A 339 35.06 3.18 0.45
C PRO A 339 34.67 1.70 0.46
N GLY A 340 35.11 0.96 -0.57
CA GLY A 340 34.86 -0.49 -0.67
C GLY A 340 33.46 -0.92 -1.10
N VAL A 341 32.54 -0.01 -1.39
CA VAL A 341 31.17 -0.34 -1.81
C VAL A 341 30.83 0.37 -3.12
N SER A 342 30.40 -0.39 -4.14
CA SER A 342 29.93 0.22 -5.39
C SER A 342 28.58 0.90 -5.21
N ASP A 343 28.30 1.94 -6.02
CA ASP A 343 27.03 2.69 -5.97
C ASP A 343 25.81 1.77 -6.17
N LYS A 344 25.94 0.76 -7.05
CA LYS A 344 24.91 -0.25 -7.27
C LYS A 344 24.66 -1.10 -6.03
N ALA A 345 25.72 -1.47 -5.31
CA ALA A 345 25.60 -2.23 -4.06
C ALA A 345 25.00 -1.39 -2.93
N ALA A 346 25.35 -0.11 -2.83
CA ALA A 346 24.74 0.82 -1.86
C ALA A 346 23.23 1.00 -2.11
N LEU A 347 22.82 1.18 -3.35
CA LEU A 347 21.41 1.27 -3.74
C LEU A 347 20.66 -0.03 -3.51
N ALA A 348 21.25 -1.18 -3.85
CA ALA A 348 20.68 -2.49 -3.55
C ALA A 348 20.51 -2.71 -2.04
N GLY A 349 21.49 -2.30 -1.25
CA GLY A 349 21.42 -2.30 0.22
C GLY A 349 20.29 -1.43 0.76
N MET A 350 20.07 -0.24 0.18
CA MET A 350 18.95 0.64 0.54
C MET A 350 17.60 -0.01 0.25
N ILE A 351 17.43 -0.63 -0.93
CA ILE A 351 16.20 -1.33 -1.29
C ILE A 351 15.96 -2.51 -0.35
N ALA A 352 17.01 -3.29 -0.04
CA ALA A 352 16.94 -4.40 0.89
C ALA A 352 16.56 -3.92 2.31
N ALA A 353 17.19 -2.86 2.81
CA ALA A 353 16.89 -2.27 4.11
C ALA A 353 15.43 -1.79 4.20
N ALA A 354 14.94 -1.10 3.16
CA ALA A 354 13.53 -0.71 3.06
C ALA A 354 12.59 -1.92 3.02
N GLY A 355 12.94 -2.96 2.26
CA GLY A 355 12.20 -4.23 2.21
C GLY A 355 12.10 -4.89 3.58
N VAL A 356 13.22 -5.03 4.30
CA VAL A 356 13.26 -5.56 5.67
C VAL A 356 12.42 -4.71 6.62
N GLY A 357 12.53 -3.37 6.54
CA GLY A 357 11.73 -2.46 7.34
C GLY A 357 10.23 -2.65 7.11
N GLY A 358 9.80 -2.77 5.85
CA GLY A 358 8.41 -3.05 5.48
C GLY A 358 7.90 -4.40 6.00
N LEU A 359 8.73 -5.45 5.90
CA LEU A 359 8.43 -6.78 6.44
C LEU A 359 8.25 -6.74 7.95
N LEU A 360 9.20 -6.15 8.68
CA LEU A 360 9.15 -6.01 10.13
C LEU A 360 7.91 -5.21 10.57
N GLY A 361 7.59 -4.11 9.85
CA GLY A 361 6.39 -3.31 10.10
C GLY A 361 5.10 -4.10 9.93
N SER A 362 5.02 -4.94 8.89
CA SER A 362 3.86 -5.80 8.63
C SER A 362 3.73 -6.91 9.68
N LEU A 363 4.82 -7.56 10.05
CA LEU A 363 4.85 -8.62 11.06
C LEU A 363 4.44 -8.07 12.43
N LEU A 364 5.07 -6.97 12.86
CA LEU A 364 4.77 -6.36 14.14
C LEU A 364 3.35 -5.81 14.18
N GLY A 365 2.89 -5.16 13.10
CA GLY A 365 1.53 -4.67 12.98
C GLY A 365 0.46 -5.77 13.05
N SER A 366 0.76 -6.96 12.51
CA SER A 366 -0.15 -8.12 12.61
C SER A 366 -0.16 -8.75 14.01
N ALA A 367 0.95 -8.66 14.75
CA ALA A 367 1.09 -9.19 16.11
C ALA A 367 0.49 -8.24 17.17
N LEU A 368 0.58 -6.93 16.93
CA LEU A 368 0.03 -5.93 17.83
C LEU A 368 -1.50 -5.85 17.68
N ARG A 369 -2.22 -6.58 18.53
CA ARG A 369 -3.67 -6.37 18.76
C ARG A 369 -3.88 -5.07 19.51
N THR A 370 -3.83 -3.94 18.80
CA THR A 370 -3.72 -2.63 19.44
C THR A 370 -5.04 -2.15 20.01
N ARG A 371 -5.09 -2.11 21.33
CA ARG A 371 -6.11 -1.34 22.06
C ARG A 371 -5.87 0.18 21.98
N GLN A 372 -4.66 0.60 21.60
CA GLN A 372 -4.25 2.01 21.56
C GLN A 372 -3.41 2.33 20.32
N PRO A 373 -4.01 2.39 19.12
CA PRO A 373 -3.29 2.59 17.84
C PRO A 373 -2.54 3.93 17.80
N TYR A 374 -2.98 4.94 18.54
CA TYR A 374 -2.32 6.24 18.61
C TYR A 374 -0.92 6.18 19.22
N LEU A 375 -0.69 5.30 20.21
CA LEU A 375 0.65 5.14 20.81
C LEU A 375 1.67 4.62 19.80
N ILE A 376 1.23 3.75 18.91
CA ILE A 376 2.07 3.23 17.83
C ILE A 376 2.46 4.36 16.88
N THR A 377 1.47 5.13 16.41
CA THR A 377 1.73 6.20 15.43
C THR A 377 2.64 7.29 16.02
N PHE A 378 2.38 7.74 17.26
CA PHE A 378 3.21 8.76 17.92
C PHE A 378 4.58 8.21 18.33
N GLY A 379 4.65 6.97 18.81
CA GLY A 379 5.90 6.29 19.12
C GLY A 379 6.79 6.13 17.89
N MET A 380 6.20 5.77 16.74
CA MET A 380 6.92 5.67 15.48
C MET A 380 7.43 7.04 14.99
N LEU A 381 6.61 8.09 15.13
CA LEU A 381 7.02 9.43 14.75
C LEU A 381 8.19 9.92 15.63
N ALA A 382 8.13 9.68 16.94
CA ALA A 382 9.22 9.98 17.87
C ALA A 382 10.50 9.18 17.53
N ALA A 383 10.37 7.86 17.35
CA ALA A 383 11.50 7.00 17.01
C ALA A 383 12.15 7.40 15.69
N ALA A 384 11.35 7.65 14.64
CA ALA A 384 11.85 8.14 13.36
C ALA A 384 12.59 9.46 13.49
N THR A 385 12.07 10.39 14.31
CA THR A 385 12.73 11.69 14.57
C THR A 385 14.10 11.49 15.22
N VAL A 386 14.16 10.73 16.32
CA VAL A 386 15.40 10.51 17.07
C VAL A 386 16.43 9.77 16.23
N ILE A 387 16.04 8.68 15.58
CA ILE A 387 16.97 7.88 14.77
C ILE A 387 17.49 8.69 13.59
N THR A 388 16.62 9.47 12.90
CA THR A 388 17.07 10.29 11.77
C THR A 388 18.01 11.40 12.22
N ALA A 389 17.77 12.02 13.40
CA ALA A 389 18.66 13.02 13.96
C ALA A 389 20.04 12.42 14.32
N LEU A 390 20.07 11.25 14.94
CA LEU A 390 21.31 10.54 15.24
C LEU A 390 22.07 10.16 13.95
N CYS A 391 21.36 9.67 12.94
CA CYS A 391 21.94 9.34 11.64
C CYS A 391 22.42 10.59 10.87
N ALA A 392 21.90 11.77 11.13
CA ALA A 392 22.42 13.02 10.58
C ALA A 392 23.78 13.38 11.20
N VAL A 393 23.96 13.14 12.50
CA VAL A 393 25.22 13.39 13.20
C VAL A 393 26.30 12.39 12.79
N PHE A 394 25.94 11.09 12.71
CA PHE A 394 26.85 10.00 12.37
C PHE A 394 26.60 9.50 10.93
N PHE A 395 26.64 10.44 9.95
CA PHE A 395 26.33 10.08 8.58
C PHE A 395 27.34 9.10 7.98
N GLY A 396 26.84 8.03 7.39
CA GLY A 396 27.59 7.00 6.70
C GLY A 396 26.63 6.02 6.01
N LEU A 397 27.17 5.01 5.32
CA LEU A 397 26.32 4.04 4.60
C LEU A 397 25.37 3.31 5.59
N ALA A 398 25.85 2.88 6.74
CA ALA A 398 25.03 2.21 7.75
C ALA A 398 23.88 3.12 8.25
N ALA A 399 24.13 4.41 8.45
CA ALA A 399 23.13 5.39 8.83
C ALA A 399 22.07 5.57 7.72
N ALA A 400 22.49 5.65 6.44
CA ALA A 400 21.58 5.73 5.31
C ALA A 400 20.67 4.49 5.20
N LEU A 401 21.23 3.29 5.37
CA LEU A 401 20.48 2.03 5.36
C LEU A 401 19.49 1.95 6.54
N LEU A 402 19.93 2.37 7.74
CA LEU A 402 19.09 2.38 8.94
C LEU A 402 17.90 3.33 8.77
N VAL A 403 18.11 4.53 8.23
CA VAL A 403 17.02 5.49 8.01
C VAL A 403 16.06 4.99 6.94
N ALA A 404 16.54 4.33 5.88
CA ALA A 404 15.69 3.70 4.86
C ALA A 404 14.81 2.60 5.49
N LEU A 405 15.38 1.76 6.36
CA LEU A 405 14.66 0.74 7.12
C LEU A 405 13.58 1.37 8.00
N VAL A 406 13.93 2.38 8.79
CA VAL A 406 13.02 3.07 9.72
C VAL A 406 11.88 3.78 8.97
N ALA A 407 12.18 4.39 7.83
CA ALA A 407 11.17 5.05 7.00
C ALA A 407 10.13 4.04 6.46
N ALA A 408 10.58 2.91 5.94
CA ALA A 408 9.71 1.85 5.44
C ALA A 408 8.92 1.16 6.57
N PHE A 409 9.55 0.88 7.70
CA PHE A 409 8.93 0.31 8.89
C PHE A 409 7.82 1.23 9.43
N GLY A 410 8.14 2.51 9.64
CA GLY A 410 7.21 3.50 10.18
C GLY A 410 6.01 3.76 9.27
N GLN A 411 6.24 3.78 7.96
CA GLN A 411 5.18 3.93 6.96
C GLN A 411 4.16 2.77 7.03
N VAL A 412 4.63 1.53 7.10
CA VAL A 412 3.76 0.34 7.12
C VAL A 412 3.02 0.26 8.45
N LEU A 413 3.74 0.38 9.56
CA LEU A 413 3.13 0.27 10.89
C LEU A 413 2.18 1.43 11.19
N GLY A 414 2.54 2.65 10.78
CA GLY A 414 1.68 3.83 10.89
C GLY A 414 0.38 3.69 10.10
N LYS A 415 0.45 3.13 8.88
CA LYS A 415 -0.76 2.85 8.09
C LYS A 415 -1.67 1.84 8.78
N LEU A 416 -1.14 0.74 9.29
CA LEU A 416 -1.94 -0.27 10.02
C LEU A 416 -2.60 0.32 11.27
N ALA A 417 -1.88 1.18 12.01
CA ALA A 417 -2.42 1.88 13.17
C ALA A 417 -3.54 2.85 12.78
N LEU A 418 -3.39 3.60 11.68
CA LEU A 418 -4.42 4.49 11.17
C LEU A 418 -5.67 3.71 10.72
N ASP A 419 -5.48 2.63 9.96
CA ASP A 419 -6.60 1.80 9.48
C ASP A 419 -7.39 1.25 10.68
N SER A 420 -6.72 0.85 11.76
CA SER A 420 -7.34 0.45 13.03
C SER A 420 -8.11 1.60 13.69
N THR A 421 -7.53 2.82 13.72
CA THR A 421 -8.20 4.01 14.29
C THR A 421 -9.47 4.36 13.52
N VAL A 422 -9.42 4.34 12.19
CA VAL A 422 -10.58 4.62 11.34
C VAL A 422 -11.69 3.57 11.57
N GLN A 423 -11.33 2.30 11.75
CA GLN A 423 -12.31 1.24 12.02
C GLN A 423 -12.98 1.36 13.39
N GLN A 424 -12.25 1.86 14.40
CA GLN A 424 -12.77 2.02 15.76
C GLN A 424 -13.61 3.28 15.94
N GLU A 425 -13.23 4.39 15.29
CA GLU A 425 -13.79 5.71 15.53
C GLU A 425 -14.81 6.16 14.48
N VAL A 426 -14.87 5.49 13.31
CA VAL A 426 -15.70 5.92 12.18
C VAL A 426 -16.83 4.94 11.92
N GLY A 427 -18.07 5.43 11.93
CA GLY A 427 -19.26 4.65 11.62
C GLY A 427 -19.24 4.03 10.22
N GLU A 428 -19.97 2.95 10.00
CA GLU A 428 -19.95 2.18 8.74
C GLU A 428 -20.32 3.02 7.52
N GLU A 429 -21.25 3.95 7.67
CA GLU A 429 -21.79 4.79 6.59
C GLU A 429 -20.72 5.67 5.92
N ILE A 430 -19.77 6.22 6.70
CA ILE A 430 -18.75 7.14 6.20
C ILE A 430 -17.34 6.52 6.16
N ARG A 431 -17.18 5.26 6.62
CA ARG A 431 -15.89 4.57 6.72
C ARG A 431 -15.16 4.45 5.39
N THR A 432 -15.88 4.10 4.31
CA THR A 432 -15.30 4.00 2.96
C THR A 432 -14.79 5.36 2.48
N SER A 433 -15.54 6.43 2.73
CA SER A 433 -15.12 7.79 2.40
C SER A 433 -13.90 8.24 3.22
N ALA A 434 -13.82 7.86 4.50
CA ALA A 434 -12.67 8.13 5.36
C ALA A 434 -11.41 7.42 4.85
N PHE A 435 -11.50 6.15 4.45
CA PHE A 435 -10.37 5.43 3.85
C PHE A 435 -9.92 6.06 2.53
N ALA A 436 -10.86 6.41 1.64
CA ALA A 436 -10.53 7.05 0.37
C ALA A 436 -9.81 8.40 0.57
N ALA A 437 -10.30 9.21 1.52
CA ALA A 437 -9.69 10.49 1.86
C ALA A 437 -8.29 10.32 2.49
N SER A 438 -8.13 9.32 3.37
CA SER A 438 -6.83 9.01 3.97
C SER A 438 -5.82 8.57 2.91
N GLU A 439 -6.20 7.71 1.99
CA GLU A 439 -5.31 7.23 0.92
C GLU A 439 -4.88 8.38 0.00
N THR A 440 -5.82 9.28 -0.37
CA THR A 440 -5.48 10.47 -1.16
C THR A 440 -4.48 11.38 -0.42
N LEU A 441 -4.72 11.64 0.88
CA LEU A 441 -3.81 12.45 1.70
C LEU A 441 -2.42 11.81 1.78
N HIS A 442 -2.36 10.49 1.98
CA HIS A 442 -1.09 9.76 2.07
C HIS A 442 -0.30 9.80 0.76
N GLN A 443 -0.98 9.69 -0.36
CA GLN A 443 -0.31 9.76 -1.66
C GLN A 443 0.21 11.16 -1.93
N LEU A 444 -0.57 12.20 -1.64
CA LEU A 444 -0.13 13.59 -1.75
C LEU A 444 1.08 13.86 -0.84
N ALA A 445 1.02 13.39 0.40
CA ALA A 445 2.12 13.54 1.36
C ALA A 445 3.39 12.82 0.88
N TRP A 446 3.26 11.60 0.34
CA TRP A 446 4.39 10.84 -0.19
C TRP A 446 5.07 11.54 -1.35
N VAL A 447 4.31 12.10 -2.30
CA VAL A 447 4.86 12.82 -3.45
C VAL A 447 5.46 14.16 -3.02
N ALA A 448 4.80 14.90 -2.14
CA ALA A 448 5.36 16.14 -1.60
C ALA A 448 6.70 15.89 -0.89
N GLY A 449 6.76 14.83 -0.06
CA GLY A 449 8.01 14.37 0.56
C GLY A 449 9.05 13.96 -0.48
N GLY A 450 8.64 13.21 -1.51
CA GLY A 450 9.52 12.78 -2.60
C GLY A 450 10.14 13.96 -3.36
N LEU A 451 9.34 14.96 -3.71
CA LEU A 451 9.84 16.20 -4.35
C LEU A 451 10.78 16.96 -3.43
N ALA A 452 10.46 17.08 -2.14
CA ALA A 452 11.35 17.70 -1.15
C ALA A 452 12.68 16.94 -1.02
N GLY A 453 12.63 15.59 -1.01
CA GLY A 453 13.83 14.74 -0.99
C GLY A 453 14.68 14.89 -2.24
N LEU A 454 14.04 14.99 -3.41
CA LEU A 454 14.70 15.24 -4.68
C LEU A 454 15.39 16.60 -4.68
N LEU A 455 14.74 17.65 -4.19
CA LEU A 455 15.32 18.99 -4.03
C LEU A 455 16.51 18.96 -3.04
N MET A 456 16.36 18.29 -1.90
CA MET A 456 17.44 18.15 -0.93
C MET A 456 18.64 17.36 -1.48
N SER A 457 18.42 16.45 -2.42
CA SER A 457 19.54 15.75 -3.10
C SER A 457 20.47 16.69 -3.88
N LEU A 458 20.04 17.92 -4.18
CA LEU A 458 20.88 18.94 -4.83
C LEU A 458 22.01 19.46 -3.92
N THR A 459 21.85 19.36 -2.60
CA THR A 459 22.90 19.76 -1.64
C THR A 459 24.09 18.81 -1.64
N ASN A 460 23.95 17.61 -2.21
CA ASN A 460 24.95 16.54 -2.23
C ASN A 460 25.50 16.18 -0.83
N SER A 461 24.78 16.53 0.22
CA SER A 461 25.17 16.33 1.61
C SER A 461 24.15 15.46 2.37
N GLY A 462 24.59 14.29 2.82
CA GLY A 462 23.76 13.41 3.63
C GLY A 462 23.39 14.01 4.97
N VAL A 463 24.33 14.73 5.60
CA VAL A 463 24.10 15.40 6.88
C VAL A 463 22.99 16.43 6.79
N ILE A 464 23.05 17.34 5.79
CA ILE A 464 22.06 18.40 5.61
C ILE A 464 20.67 17.79 5.33
N GLY A 465 20.59 16.83 4.41
CA GLY A 465 19.30 16.21 4.08
C GLY A 465 18.66 15.47 5.23
N LEU A 466 19.43 14.71 6.01
CA LEU A 466 18.92 14.03 7.20
C LEU A 466 18.56 15.00 8.32
N ALA A 467 19.33 16.09 8.51
CA ALA A 467 19.00 17.13 9.49
C ALA A 467 17.69 17.85 9.15
N VAL A 468 17.47 18.19 7.87
CA VAL A 468 16.21 18.80 7.41
C VAL A 468 15.03 17.84 7.62
N ALA A 469 15.20 16.55 7.30
CA ALA A 469 14.17 15.55 7.52
C ALA A 469 13.84 15.36 9.01
N ALA A 470 14.87 15.27 9.86
CA ALA A 470 14.69 15.17 11.32
C ALA A 470 13.99 16.39 11.89
N SER A 471 14.34 17.60 11.43
CA SER A 471 13.69 18.85 11.83
C SER A 471 12.21 18.87 11.42
N GLY A 472 11.88 18.45 10.18
CA GLY A 472 10.50 18.35 9.72
C GLY A 472 9.66 17.35 10.54
N LEU A 473 10.24 16.19 10.87
CA LEU A 473 9.63 15.20 11.75
C LEU A 473 9.41 15.77 13.16
N ALA A 474 10.43 16.42 13.74
CA ALA A 474 10.37 17.03 15.07
C ALA A 474 9.28 18.11 15.15
N ILE A 475 9.23 19.01 14.18
CA ILE A 475 8.20 20.05 14.10
C ILE A 475 6.81 19.43 14.04
N SER A 476 6.61 18.44 13.16
CA SER A 476 5.33 17.75 13.04
C SER A 476 4.94 17.04 14.36
N PHE A 477 5.89 16.37 15.00
CA PHE A 477 5.67 15.70 16.29
C PHE A 477 5.25 16.67 17.38
N VAL A 478 5.98 17.78 17.54
CA VAL A 478 5.66 18.83 18.53
C VAL A 478 4.28 19.45 18.27
N VAL A 479 3.99 19.82 17.03
CA VAL A 479 2.69 20.40 16.65
C VAL A 479 1.54 19.44 16.98
N LEU A 480 1.70 18.15 16.69
CA LEU A 480 0.68 17.14 16.99
C LEU A 480 0.50 16.93 18.48
N LEU A 481 1.59 16.93 19.27
CA LEU A 481 1.54 16.84 20.75
C LEU A 481 0.82 18.05 21.35
N LEU A 482 1.14 19.26 20.89
CA LEU A 482 0.51 20.50 21.39
C LEU A 482 -0.99 20.51 21.07
N ARG A 483 -1.40 20.16 19.87
CA ARG A 483 -2.82 20.06 19.48
C ARG A 483 -3.56 19.04 20.35
N ARG A 484 -2.95 17.88 20.60
CA ARG A 484 -3.51 16.85 21.47
C ARG A 484 -3.67 17.36 22.92
N ARG A 485 -2.62 17.99 23.46
CA ARG A 485 -2.66 18.60 24.82
C ARG A 485 -3.79 19.62 24.93
N GLN A 486 -3.91 20.51 23.97
CA GLN A 486 -4.99 21.52 23.93
C GLN A 486 -6.37 20.86 23.91
N ARG A 487 -6.55 19.80 23.13
CA ARG A 487 -7.81 19.05 23.06
C ARG A 487 -8.18 18.43 24.41
N ILE A 488 -7.23 17.76 25.06
CA ILE A 488 -7.47 17.13 26.37
C ILE A 488 -7.83 18.20 27.42
N MET A 489 -7.13 19.32 27.40
CA MET A 489 -7.41 20.42 28.33
C MET A 489 -8.78 21.09 28.08
N SER A 490 -9.16 21.25 26.80
CA SER A 490 -10.48 21.80 26.46
C SER A 490 -11.62 20.84 26.82
N ALA A 491 -11.42 19.52 26.65
CA ALA A 491 -12.40 18.52 27.09
C ALA A 491 -12.56 18.51 28.61
N ARG A 492 -11.46 18.58 29.38
CA ARG A 492 -11.51 18.71 30.85
C ARG A 492 -12.21 19.96 31.31
N ARG A 493 -11.96 21.12 30.69
CA ARG A 493 -12.64 22.40 31.00
C ARG A 493 -14.14 22.36 30.71
N ARG A 494 -14.57 21.65 29.64
CA ARG A 494 -15.99 21.43 29.32
C ARG A 494 -16.67 20.54 30.35
N ALA A 495 -16.02 19.46 30.77
CA ALA A 495 -16.55 18.57 31.82
C ALA A 495 -16.63 19.22 33.21
N ALA A 496 -15.77 20.20 33.51
CA ALA A 496 -15.75 20.94 34.76
C ALA A 496 -16.75 22.14 34.81
N ARG A 497 -17.47 22.44 33.71
CA ARG A 497 -18.51 23.48 33.74
C ARG A 497 -19.78 22.90 34.37
N PRO A 498 -20.26 23.48 35.48
CA PRO A 498 -21.52 23.05 36.08
C PRO A 498 -22.68 23.24 35.09
N ALA A 499 -23.60 22.27 35.05
CA ALA A 499 -24.82 22.37 34.26
C ALA A 499 -25.55 23.68 34.68
N ARG A 500 -25.80 24.56 33.71
CA ARG A 500 -26.66 25.74 33.98
C ARG A 500 -28.00 25.21 34.48
N PRO A 501 -28.51 25.69 35.65
CA PRO A 501 -29.85 25.30 36.06
C PRO A 501 -30.82 25.74 34.96
N ALA A 502 -31.72 24.84 34.57
CA ALA A 502 -32.83 25.15 33.68
C ALA A 502 -33.63 26.27 34.36
N GLN A 503 -33.58 27.47 33.76
CA GLN A 503 -34.48 28.56 34.15
C GLN A 503 -35.85 28.13 33.64
N GLY A 504 -36.77 27.84 34.62
CA GLY A 504 -38.16 27.53 34.41
C GLY A 504 -38.96 28.72 33.90
#